data_a7957bd27edbee5f54f2d658016d2a7f
#
_entry.id   a7957bd27edbee5f54f2d658016d2a7f
#
_cell.length_a   1.000
_cell.length_b   1.000
_cell.length_c   1.000
_cell.angle_alpha   90.00
_cell.angle_beta   90.00
_cell.angle_gamma   90.00
#
_symmetry.space_group_name_H-M   'P 1'
#
loop_
_entity.id
_entity.type
_entity.pdbx_description
1 polymer ?
#
loop_
_entity_poly.entity_id
_entity_poly.type
_entity_poly.pdbx_seq_one_letter_code
_entity_poly.pdbx_strand_id
1 'polypeptide(L)'
;MYSPIIWFIYRERTKAEKEYYKFYRGGKAEGAIYYELAKLSNYFFVFQDIKIGDQGNIDFVVLGPTGLFSIEVKSHQGVIAFNGKELTLNNSPFQEKDILKQAMAEALSLHGHLKEKIGMEIFVNPALVFASSAIMHFGLKSVNNVFVIQKLFLRKLICSGKRIYTPDDISKVSLSLKELVQSE
;
A
#
# COMPACT_ATOMS: atom_id res chain seq x y z
N MET A 1 -18.09 12.31 -24.07
CA MET A 1 -18.93 11.89 -22.95
C MET A 1 -18.13 10.86 -22.17
N TYR A 2 -17.67 11.18 -20.97
CA TYR A 2 -16.83 10.26 -20.18
C TYR A 2 -17.69 9.13 -19.62
N SER A 3 -17.15 7.89 -19.60
CA SER A 3 -17.82 6.72 -19.02
C SER A 3 -18.24 7.01 -17.57
N PRO A 4 -19.39 6.51 -17.09
CA PRO A 4 -19.81 6.61 -15.68
C PRO A 4 -18.76 6.14 -14.69
N ILE A 5 -17.92 5.17 -15.10
CA ILE A 5 -16.79 4.65 -14.32
C ILE A 5 -15.72 5.73 -14.13
N ILE A 6 -15.38 6.49 -15.17
CA ILE A 6 -14.38 7.58 -15.09
C ILE A 6 -14.90 8.70 -14.20
N TRP A 7 -16.19 9.02 -14.27
CA TRP A 7 -16.81 10.04 -13.41
C TRP A 7 -16.84 9.59 -11.94
N PHE A 8 -17.11 8.33 -11.67
CA PHE A 8 -17.08 7.75 -10.33
C PHE A 8 -15.66 7.81 -9.73
N ILE A 9 -14.64 7.44 -10.51
CA ILE A 9 -13.21 7.53 -10.13
C ILE A 9 -12.83 8.98 -9.79
N TYR A 10 -13.24 9.94 -10.58
CA TYR A 10 -12.97 11.37 -10.35
C TYR A 10 -13.64 11.88 -9.07
N ARG A 11 -14.85 11.43 -8.79
CA ARG A 11 -15.61 11.81 -7.59
C ARG A 11 -14.99 11.23 -6.31
N GLU A 12 -14.52 10.00 -6.33
CA GLU A 12 -13.83 9.38 -5.20
C GLU A 12 -12.48 10.06 -4.93
N ARG A 13 -11.77 10.46 -5.98
CA ARG A 13 -10.51 11.21 -5.86
C ARG A 13 -10.70 12.58 -5.21
N THR A 14 -11.72 13.34 -5.58
CA THR A 14 -12.01 14.64 -4.95
C THR A 14 -12.45 14.50 -3.49
N LYS A 15 -13.11 13.42 -3.14
CA LYS A 15 -13.46 13.09 -1.76
C LYS A 15 -12.20 12.74 -0.96
N ALA A 16 -11.33 11.93 -1.53
CA ALA A 16 -10.05 11.56 -0.96
C ALA A 16 -9.12 12.77 -0.74
N GLU A 17 -9.08 13.75 -1.66
CA GLU A 17 -8.32 14.99 -1.48
C GLU A 17 -8.84 15.84 -0.31
N LYS A 18 -10.14 15.87 -0.06
CA LYS A 18 -10.74 16.58 1.08
C LYS A 18 -10.43 15.88 2.42
N GLU A 19 -10.41 14.57 2.44
CA GLU A 19 -10.04 13.80 3.62
C GLU A 19 -8.55 13.90 3.93
N TYR A 20 -7.68 14.00 2.91
CA TYR A 20 -6.26 14.29 3.08
C TYR A 20 -5.99 15.52 3.96
N TYR A 21 -6.66 16.63 3.72
CA TYR A 21 -6.50 17.84 4.54
C TYR A 21 -6.95 17.64 5.99
N LYS A 22 -7.86 16.73 6.23
CA LYS A 22 -8.33 16.36 7.57
C LYS A 22 -7.31 15.48 8.29
N PHE A 23 -6.71 14.51 7.59
CA PHE A 23 -5.66 13.60 8.08
C PHE A 23 -4.32 14.30 8.29
N TYR A 24 -3.93 15.20 7.40
CA TYR A 24 -2.68 15.96 7.51
C TYR A 24 -2.56 16.73 8.83
N ARG A 25 -3.67 17.06 9.48
CA ARG A 25 -3.71 17.71 10.80
C ARG A 25 -3.54 16.74 11.97
N GLY A 26 -3.74 15.44 11.81
CA GLY A 26 -3.77 14.44 12.88
C GLY A 26 -2.74 13.32 12.82
N GLY A 27 -2.35 12.83 11.64
CA GLY A 27 -1.46 11.67 11.46
C GLY A 27 -0.25 11.98 10.59
N LYS A 28 0.94 12.04 11.18
CA LYS A 28 2.15 12.55 10.49
C LYS A 28 2.70 11.63 9.38
N ALA A 29 2.62 10.33 9.52
CA ALA A 29 3.27 9.38 8.61
C ALA A 29 2.35 8.95 7.47
N GLU A 30 1.16 8.46 7.79
CA GLU A 30 0.16 8.03 6.82
C GLU A 30 -0.30 9.17 5.91
N GLY A 31 -0.51 10.39 6.48
CA GLY A 31 -0.83 11.57 5.68
C GLY A 31 0.23 11.91 4.63
N ALA A 32 1.52 11.69 4.94
CA ALA A 32 2.60 11.90 3.99
C ALA A 32 2.62 10.83 2.87
N ILE A 33 2.26 9.58 3.18
CA ILE A 33 2.11 8.52 2.19
C ILE A 33 0.88 8.76 1.34
N TYR A 34 -0.25 9.09 1.95
CA TYR A 34 -1.47 9.44 1.23
C TYR A 34 -1.24 10.55 0.19
N TYR A 35 -0.49 11.59 0.55
CA TYR A 35 -0.12 12.67 -0.39
C TYR A 35 0.67 12.16 -1.60
N GLU A 36 1.59 11.20 -1.42
CA GLU A 36 2.29 10.59 -2.55
C GLU A 36 1.36 9.71 -3.40
N LEU A 37 0.46 8.97 -2.77
CA LEU A 37 -0.52 8.14 -3.45
C LEU A 37 -1.56 8.96 -4.22
N ALA A 38 -1.95 10.13 -3.70
CA ALA A 38 -2.87 11.04 -4.38
C ALA A 38 -2.33 11.60 -5.72
N LYS A 39 -1.01 11.51 -5.96
CA LYS A 39 -0.38 11.89 -7.23
C LYS A 39 -0.42 10.78 -8.29
N LEU A 40 -0.90 9.60 -7.97
CA LEU A 40 -1.09 8.52 -8.93
C LEU A 40 -2.14 8.91 -9.97
N SER A 41 -2.01 8.37 -11.17
CA SER A 41 -3.00 8.60 -12.24
C SER A 41 -4.35 7.96 -11.89
N ASN A 42 -5.40 8.35 -12.61
CA ASN A 42 -6.77 7.84 -12.42
C ASN A 42 -6.95 6.34 -12.73
N TYR A 43 -5.90 5.66 -13.17
CA TYR A 43 -5.89 4.21 -13.37
C TYR A 43 -5.60 3.42 -12.09
N PHE A 44 -5.29 4.12 -10.98
CA PHE A 44 -5.00 3.51 -9.69
C PHE A 44 -6.10 3.84 -8.68
N PHE A 45 -6.49 2.83 -7.92
CA PHE A 45 -7.41 2.93 -6.80
C PHE A 45 -6.61 2.82 -5.50
N VAL A 46 -6.87 3.71 -4.57
CA VAL A 46 -6.24 3.72 -3.25
C VAL A 46 -7.33 3.48 -2.21
N PHE A 47 -7.11 2.48 -1.38
CA PHE A 47 -7.95 2.13 -0.24
C PHE A 47 -7.11 2.30 1.02
N GLN A 48 -7.74 2.75 2.10
CA GLN A 48 -7.09 3.01 3.38
C GLN A 48 -7.79 2.21 4.48
N ASP A 49 -7.04 1.84 5.53
CA ASP A 49 -7.54 1.15 6.72
C ASP A 49 -8.32 -0.14 6.38
N ILE A 50 -7.74 -0.99 5.54
CA ILE A 50 -8.36 -2.25 5.13
C ILE A 50 -8.23 -3.28 6.26
N LYS A 51 -9.36 -3.74 6.79
CA LYS A 51 -9.43 -4.80 7.80
C LYS A 51 -9.71 -6.15 7.14
N ILE A 52 -8.90 -7.15 7.47
CA ILE A 52 -9.10 -8.54 7.02
C ILE A 52 -8.97 -9.46 8.22
N GLY A 53 -10.09 -9.92 8.76
CA GLY A 53 -10.12 -10.75 9.96
C GLY A 53 -9.45 -10.06 11.15
N ASP A 54 -8.80 -10.84 12.02
CA ASP A 54 -8.17 -10.36 13.26
C ASP A 54 -6.68 -10.02 13.11
N GLN A 55 -6.15 -9.98 11.89
CA GLN A 55 -4.69 -9.80 11.62
C GLN A 55 -4.20 -8.34 11.72
N GLY A 56 -5.07 -7.40 12.02
CA GLY A 56 -4.78 -5.98 12.02
C GLY A 56 -5.24 -5.28 10.73
N ASN A 57 -4.97 -3.98 10.65
CA ASN A 57 -5.36 -3.17 9.49
C ASN A 57 -4.17 -3.02 8.56
N ILE A 58 -4.42 -3.09 7.24
CA ILE A 58 -3.46 -2.67 6.21
C ILE A 58 -3.63 -1.17 6.03
N ASP A 59 -2.57 -0.39 6.24
CA ASP A 59 -2.64 1.08 6.16
C ASP A 59 -3.14 1.56 4.80
N PHE A 60 -2.59 1.03 3.71
CA PHE A 60 -3.07 1.30 2.35
C PHE A 60 -3.02 0.07 1.45
N VAL A 61 -4.02 -0.03 0.58
CA VAL A 61 -4.02 -0.96 -0.55
C VAL A 61 -4.10 -0.15 -1.83
N VAL A 62 -3.18 -0.39 -2.77
CA VAL A 62 -3.18 0.27 -4.07
C VAL A 62 -3.36 -0.76 -5.18
N LEU A 63 -4.43 -0.59 -5.94
CA LEU A 63 -4.77 -1.43 -7.09
C LEU A 63 -4.60 -0.62 -8.38
N GLY A 64 -3.93 -1.19 -9.36
CA GLY A 64 -3.79 -0.57 -10.67
C GLY A 64 -3.29 -1.51 -11.74
N PRO A 65 -3.04 -1.01 -12.97
CA PRO A 65 -2.62 -1.85 -14.09
C PRO A 65 -1.34 -2.64 -13.85
N THR A 66 -0.47 -2.15 -12.98
CA THR A 66 0.85 -2.71 -12.69
C THR A 66 0.85 -3.72 -11.53
N GLY A 67 -0.26 -3.83 -10.79
CA GLY A 67 -0.36 -4.75 -9.68
C GLY A 67 -1.29 -4.32 -8.57
N LEU A 68 -1.35 -5.16 -7.55
CA LEU A 68 -1.97 -4.90 -6.26
C LEU A 68 -0.86 -4.83 -5.20
N PHE A 69 -0.86 -3.78 -4.40
CA PHE A 69 0.13 -3.51 -3.37
C PHE A 69 -0.54 -3.36 -2.02
N SER A 70 -0.06 -4.09 -1.00
CA SER A 70 -0.35 -3.80 0.41
C SER A 70 0.78 -2.96 0.97
N ILE A 71 0.45 -1.87 1.65
CA ILE A 71 1.43 -0.88 2.11
C ILE A 71 1.28 -0.73 3.62
N GLU A 72 2.33 -1.07 4.34
CA GLU A 72 2.52 -0.80 5.75
C GLU A 72 3.41 0.43 5.92
N VAL A 73 3.00 1.40 6.72
CA VAL A 73 3.67 2.69 6.90
C VAL A 73 4.43 2.73 8.22
N LYS A 74 5.69 3.14 8.17
CA LYS A 74 6.52 3.35 9.36
C LYS A 74 7.04 4.79 9.44
N SER A 75 6.96 5.38 10.63
CA SER A 75 7.40 6.76 10.90
C SER A 75 8.84 6.88 11.41
N HIS A 76 9.56 5.77 11.51
CA HIS A 76 10.92 5.74 12.04
C HIS A 76 11.88 6.64 11.26
N GLN A 77 12.78 7.29 11.99
CA GLN A 77 13.86 8.14 11.45
C GLN A 77 15.20 7.50 11.76
N GLY A 78 16.15 7.65 10.85
CA GLY A 78 17.50 7.13 11.02
C GLY A 78 17.96 6.28 9.86
N VAL A 79 18.98 5.45 10.09
CA VAL A 79 19.54 4.57 9.08
C VAL A 79 18.87 3.21 9.15
N ILE A 80 18.18 2.84 8.08
CA ILE A 80 17.56 1.52 7.92
C ILE A 80 18.51 0.65 7.11
N ALA A 81 18.87 -0.50 7.63
CA ALA A 81 19.70 -1.48 6.95
C ALA A 81 19.16 -2.90 7.13
N PHE A 82 19.64 -3.83 6.32
CA PHE A 82 19.37 -5.25 6.46
C PHE A 82 20.68 -5.97 6.75
N ASN A 83 20.74 -6.67 7.89
CA ASN A 83 21.96 -7.34 8.37
C ASN A 83 22.10 -8.79 7.86
N GLY A 84 21.26 -9.22 6.91
CA GLY A 84 21.18 -10.58 6.40
C GLY A 84 20.14 -11.45 7.12
N LYS A 85 19.64 -11.03 8.28
CA LYS A 85 18.62 -11.72 9.07
C LYS A 85 17.37 -10.89 9.27
N GLU A 86 17.55 -9.63 9.65
CA GLU A 86 16.46 -8.72 10.01
C GLU A 86 16.79 -7.28 9.60
N LEU A 87 15.76 -6.42 9.57
CA LEU A 87 15.96 -4.98 9.42
C LEU A 87 16.49 -4.39 10.72
N THR A 88 17.38 -3.42 10.57
CA THR A 88 17.96 -2.67 11.68
C THR A 88 17.68 -1.17 11.53
N LEU A 89 17.54 -0.49 12.65
CA LEU A 89 17.46 0.96 12.76
C LEU A 89 18.70 1.45 13.53
N ASN A 90 19.53 2.25 12.88
CA ASN A 90 20.78 2.75 13.47
C ASN A 90 21.69 1.60 14.04
N ASN A 91 21.82 0.54 13.25
CA ASN A 91 22.57 -0.69 13.57
C ASN A 91 22.00 -1.54 14.73
N SER A 92 20.82 -1.23 15.24
CA SER A 92 20.12 -2.03 16.26
C SER A 92 18.86 -2.66 15.66
N PRO A 93 18.47 -3.87 16.07
CA PRO A 93 17.17 -4.43 15.67
C PRO A 93 16.01 -3.50 16.03
N PHE A 94 14.96 -3.55 15.24
CA PHE A 94 13.72 -2.85 15.60
C PHE A 94 13.18 -3.39 16.92
N GLN A 95 12.71 -2.52 17.79
CA GLN A 95 12.09 -2.91 19.09
C GLN A 95 10.68 -3.49 18.88
N GLU A 96 10.06 -3.18 17.76
CA GLU A 96 8.76 -3.71 17.38
C GLU A 96 8.87 -5.17 16.91
N LYS A 97 7.73 -5.86 16.86
CA LYS A 97 7.64 -7.18 16.21
C LYS A 97 8.24 -7.10 14.81
N ASP A 98 8.68 -8.24 14.29
CA ASP A 98 9.26 -8.38 12.95
C ASP A 98 8.34 -7.69 11.90
N ILE A 99 8.68 -6.44 11.55
CA ILE A 99 7.88 -5.58 10.66
C ILE A 99 7.83 -6.11 9.23
N LEU A 100 8.82 -6.93 8.81
CA LEU A 100 8.78 -7.63 7.52
C LEU A 100 7.74 -8.74 7.54
N LYS A 101 7.67 -9.51 8.62
CA LYS A 101 6.65 -10.56 8.77
C LYS A 101 5.24 -9.96 8.85
N GLN A 102 5.09 -8.82 9.50
CA GLN A 102 3.82 -8.10 9.54
C GLN A 102 3.35 -7.76 8.12
N ALA A 103 4.15 -7.02 7.36
CA ALA A 103 3.80 -6.62 5.99
C ALA A 103 3.52 -7.82 5.07
N MET A 104 4.26 -8.93 5.24
CA MET A 104 4.01 -10.14 4.48
C MET A 104 2.69 -10.82 4.90
N ALA A 105 2.39 -10.90 6.20
CA ALA A 105 1.16 -11.51 6.70
C ALA A 105 -0.07 -10.76 6.20
N GLU A 106 -0.04 -9.44 6.19
CA GLU A 106 -1.09 -8.58 5.65
C GLU A 106 -1.32 -8.83 4.16
N ALA A 107 -0.24 -8.93 3.36
CA ALA A 107 -0.34 -9.24 1.94
C ALA A 107 -0.94 -10.63 1.68
N LEU A 108 -0.54 -11.64 2.46
CA LEU A 108 -1.07 -12.99 2.35
C LEU A 108 -2.54 -13.07 2.77
N SER A 109 -2.94 -12.34 3.82
CA SER A 109 -4.34 -12.24 4.24
C SER A 109 -5.21 -11.61 3.15
N LEU A 110 -4.72 -10.53 2.52
CA LEU A 110 -5.42 -9.89 1.41
C LEU A 110 -5.53 -10.81 0.19
N HIS A 111 -4.45 -11.51 -0.16
CA HIS A 111 -4.45 -12.50 -1.23
C HIS A 111 -5.50 -13.61 -0.96
N GLY A 112 -5.50 -14.19 0.25
CA GLY A 112 -6.44 -15.25 0.65
C GLY A 112 -7.89 -14.78 0.57
N HIS A 113 -8.17 -13.59 1.08
CA HIS A 113 -9.52 -12.99 1.03
C HIS A 113 -10.01 -12.81 -0.41
N LEU A 114 -9.18 -12.25 -1.29
CA LEU A 114 -9.55 -12.03 -2.70
C LEU A 114 -9.73 -13.36 -3.45
N LYS A 115 -8.88 -14.34 -3.20
CA LYS A 115 -9.03 -15.67 -3.77
C LYS A 115 -10.35 -16.34 -3.36
N GLU A 116 -10.70 -16.27 -2.09
CA GLU A 116 -11.97 -16.80 -1.56
C GLU A 116 -13.17 -16.03 -2.14
N LYS A 117 -13.13 -14.70 -2.15
CA LYS A 117 -14.25 -13.84 -2.50
C LYS A 117 -14.57 -13.81 -3.99
N ILE A 118 -13.55 -13.74 -4.83
CA ILE A 118 -13.72 -13.56 -6.29
C ILE A 118 -13.09 -14.67 -7.14
N GLY A 119 -12.48 -15.68 -6.52
CA GLY A 119 -11.91 -16.85 -7.21
C GLY A 119 -10.68 -16.52 -8.08
N MET A 120 -10.04 -15.37 -7.89
CA MET A 120 -8.88 -14.94 -8.69
C MET A 120 -7.59 -15.15 -7.91
N GLU A 121 -6.58 -15.73 -8.55
CA GLU A 121 -5.22 -15.76 -8.04
C GLU A 121 -4.56 -14.40 -8.27
N ILE A 122 -4.62 -13.53 -7.27
CA ILE A 122 -4.07 -12.19 -7.33
C ILE A 122 -2.83 -12.10 -6.46
N PHE A 123 -1.69 -11.83 -7.08
CA PHE A 123 -0.47 -11.60 -6.33
C PHE A 123 -0.51 -10.21 -5.68
N VAL A 124 -0.37 -10.18 -4.36
CA VAL A 124 -0.28 -8.94 -3.59
C VAL A 124 1.20 -8.64 -3.31
N ASN A 125 1.66 -7.47 -3.71
CA ASN A 125 3.02 -6.99 -3.49
C ASN A 125 3.12 -6.30 -2.12
N PRO A 126 3.75 -6.90 -1.10
CA PRO A 126 3.92 -6.26 0.20
C PRO A 126 4.97 -5.16 0.12
N ALA A 127 4.64 -3.99 0.67
CA ALA A 127 5.54 -2.85 0.75
C ALA A 127 5.56 -2.26 2.16
N LEU A 128 6.75 -2.17 2.74
CA LEU A 128 7.05 -1.47 3.97
C LEU A 128 7.62 -0.09 3.62
N VAL A 129 6.87 0.97 3.92
CA VAL A 129 7.19 2.32 3.46
C VAL A 129 7.53 3.23 4.64
N PHE A 130 8.75 3.74 4.65
CA PHE A 130 9.19 4.72 5.64
C PHE A 130 8.80 6.14 5.19
N ALA A 131 7.86 6.75 5.93
CA ALA A 131 7.31 8.07 5.63
C ALA A 131 8.26 9.21 6.00
N SER A 132 9.10 8.99 7.01
CA SER A 132 10.07 9.96 7.52
C SER A 132 11.41 9.88 6.80
N SER A 133 12.35 10.76 7.17
CA SER A 133 13.71 10.80 6.60
C SER A 133 14.55 9.62 7.10
N ALA A 134 14.28 8.44 6.59
CA ALA A 134 15.09 7.26 6.79
C ALA A 134 16.15 7.20 5.68
N ILE A 135 17.40 6.94 6.03
CA ILE A 135 18.48 6.66 5.06
C ILE A 135 18.49 5.15 4.84
N MET A 136 18.37 4.73 3.59
CA MET A 136 18.36 3.32 3.24
C MET A 136 19.49 3.03 2.26
N HIS A 137 20.26 2.00 2.54
CA HIS A 137 21.37 1.59 1.68
C HIS A 137 20.96 0.60 0.57
N PHE A 138 19.71 0.20 0.55
CA PHE A 138 19.18 -0.67 -0.50
C PHE A 138 18.06 0.09 -1.26
N GLY A 139 18.17 0.14 -2.58
CA GLY A 139 17.19 0.85 -3.43
C GLY A 139 15.84 0.11 -3.50
N LEU A 140 15.20 0.05 -4.69
CA LEU A 140 13.95 -0.68 -4.93
C LEU A 140 14.15 -2.22 -4.90
N LYS A 141 14.83 -2.75 -3.90
CA LYS A 141 15.03 -4.19 -3.71
C LYS A 141 14.05 -4.70 -2.67
N SER A 142 13.59 -5.92 -2.86
CA SER A 142 12.84 -6.63 -1.84
C SER A 142 13.77 -7.26 -0.82
N VAL A 143 13.37 -7.24 0.44
CA VAL A 143 13.99 -7.97 1.55
C VAL A 143 12.97 -9.01 2.00
N ASN A 144 13.30 -10.29 1.91
CA ASN A 144 12.38 -11.39 2.22
C ASN A 144 11.03 -11.24 1.49
N ASN A 145 11.06 -10.89 0.20
CA ASN A 145 9.90 -10.62 -0.66
C ASN A 145 9.03 -9.43 -0.26
N VAL A 146 9.46 -8.57 0.65
CA VAL A 146 8.81 -7.31 1.00
C VAL A 146 9.59 -6.14 0.41
N PHE A 147 8.95 -5.25 -0.33
CA PHE A 147 9.58 -4.01 -0.78
C PHE A 147 9.78 -3.08 0.41
N VAL A 148 11.03 -2.77 0.73
CA VAL A 148 11.39 -1.86 1.83
C VAL A 148 11.90 -0.57 1.22
N ILE A 149 11.11 0.51 1.33
CA ILE A 149 11.37 1.74 0.58
C ILE A 149 11.09 3.01 1.41
N GLN A 150 11.67 4.12 0.97
CA GLN A 150 11.27 5.45 1.40
C GLN A 150 10.05 5.92 0.58
N LYS A 151 9.24 6.80 1.17
CA LYS A 151 8.05 7.38 0.50
C LYS A 151 8.34 7.97 -0.89
N LEU A 152 9.53 8.55 -1.10
CA LEU A 152 9.92 9.15 -2.38
C LEU A 152 9.96 8.15 -3.54
N PHE A 153 10.16 6.86 -3.24
CA PHE A 153 10.21 5.78 -4.22
C PHE A 153 8.88 5.06 -4.41
N LEU A 154 7.86 5.38 -3.60
CA LEU A 154 6.58 4.68 -3.60
C LEU A 154 5.89 4.75 -4.98
N ARG A 155 5.77 5.93 -5.55
CA ARG A 155 5.16 6.08 -6.89
C ARG A 155 5.96 5.35 -7.97
N LYS A 156 7.29 5.39 -7.90
CA LYS A 156 8.15 4.65 -8.83
C LYS A 156 7.91 3.15 -8.70
N LEU A 157 7.84 2.62 -7.48
CA LEU A 157 7.51 1.20 -7.25
C LEU A 157 6.18 0.83 -7.90
N ILE A 158 5.13 1.58 -7.62
CA ILE A 158 3.76 1.30 -8.09
C ILE A 158 3.67 1.43 -9.61
N CYS A 159 4.29 2.45 -10.22
CA CYS A 159 4.09 2.76 -11.64
C CYS A 159 5.07 2.05 -12.60
N SER A 160 6.20 1.52 -12.14
CA SER A 160 7.27 1.00 -13.02
C SER A 160 7.09 -0.44 -13.47
N GLY A 161 6.08 -1.15 -12.97
CA GLY A 161 5.78 -2.53 -13.36
C GLY A 161 5.20 -2.66 -14.77
N LYS A 162 5.26 -3.87 -15.34
CA LYS A 162 4.47 -4.20 -16.52
C LYS A 162 2.99 -4.15 -16.20
N ARG A 163 2.16 -3.79 -17.17
CA ARG A 163 0.71 -3.92 -17.03
C ARG A 163 0.34 -5.40 -17.00
N ILE A 164 -0.23 -5.86 -15.91
CA ILE A 164 -0.61 -7.26 -15.67
C ILE A 164 -2.11 -7.43 -15.49
N TYR A 165 -2.84 -6.35 -15.16
CA TYR A 165 -4.29 -6.37 -15.01
C TYR A 165 -4.99 -5.60 -16.10
N THR A 166 -6.09 -6.20 -16.59
CA THR A 166 -7.04 -5.56 -17.50
C THR A 166 -7.99 -4.62 -16.71
N PRO A 167 -8.71 -3.71 -17.38
CA PRO A 167 -9.73 -2.90 -16.71
C PRO A 167 -10.81 -3.73 -16.01
N ASP A 168 -11.16 -4.91 -16.55
CA ASP A 168 -12.15 -5.82 -15.97
C ASP A 168 -11.63 -6.47 -14.68
N ASP A 169 -10.35 -6.88 -14.66
CA ASP A 169 -9.71 -7.41 -13.46
C ASP A 169 -9.70 -6.35 -12.36
N ILE A 170 -9.28 -5.13 -12.70
CA ILE A 170 -9.26 -3.99 -11.77
C ILE A 170 -10.67 -3.72 -11.23
N SER A 171 -11.69 -3.75 -12.08
CA SER A 171 -13.07 -3.53 -11.66
C SER A 171 -13.52 -4.57 -10.64
N LYS A 172 -13.31 -5.86 -10.93
CA LYS A 172 -13.68 -6.96 -10.03
C LYS A 172 -13.00 -6.86 -8.67
N VAL A 173 -11.67 -6.64 -8.67
CA VAL A 173 -10.90 -6.52 -7.44
C VAL A 173 -11.30 -5.28 -6.65
N SER A 174 -11.52 -4.15 -7.33
CA SER A 174 -11.91 -2.90 -6.65
C SER A 174 -13.25 -3.00 -5.96
N LEU A 175 -14.21 -3.75 -6.53
CA LEU A 175 -15.52 -4.00 -5.89
C LEU A 175 -15.35 -4.80 -4.59
N SER A 176 -14.55 -5.86 -4.62
CA SER A 176 -14.28 -6.67 -3.42
C SER A 176 -13.56 -5.85 -2.32
N LEU A 177 -12.59 -5.01 -2.70
CA LEU A 177 -11.89 -4.15 -1.74
C LEU A 177 -12.80 -3.08 -1.12
N LYS A 178 -13.78 -2.57 -1.86
CA LYS A 178 -14.76 -1.61 -1.34
C LYS A 178 -15.65 -2.19 -0.24
N GLU A 179 -15.98 -3.47 -0.32
CA GLU A 179 -16.76 -4.14 0.72
C GLU A 179 -15.99 -4.16 2.05
N LEU A 180 -14.65 -4.30 2.02
CA LEU A 180 -13.80 -4.28 3.20
C LEU A 180 -13.73 -2.90 3.89
N VAL A 181 -13.84 -1.81 3.12
CA VAL A 181 -13.85 -0.44 3.68
C VAL A 181 -15.20 -0.10 4.31
N GLN A 182 -16.31 -0.73 3.87
CA GLN A 182 -17.68 -0.39 4.30
C GLN A 182 -18.19 -1.25 5.46
N SER A 183 -17.40 -2.23 5.92
CA SER A 183 -17.80 -3.17 6.99
C SER A 183 -17.55 -2.62 8.42
N GLU A 184 -17.50 -1.28 8.60
CA GLU A 184 -17.48 -0.60 9.91
C GLU A 184 -18.87 -0.16 10.37
#